data_5755c2ad607a582ea458306e30804819
#
_entry.id   5755c2ad607a582ea458306e30804819
#
_cell.length_a   1.000
_cell.length_b   1.000
_cell.length_c   1.000
_cell.angle_alpha   90.00
_cell.angle_beta   90.00
_cell.angle_gamma   90.00
#
_symmetry.space_group_name_H-M   'P 1'
#
loop_
_entity.id
_entity.type
_entity.pdbx_description
1 polymer ?
#
loop_
_entity_poly.entity_id
_entity_poly.type
_entity_poly.pdbx_seq_one_letter_code
_entity_poly.pdbx_strand_id
1 'polypeptide(L)'
;MSPRAPLRPLARILDARARGENPDVIEAENIRDRHEVMRDKSRARAESRLLLLVLGFCAAFLTIGIRMAALAGAEPQEPRATVAGSRIQAQRADIEDRNGNVLATNLVTHALYSHPRDMVDPARTARELARIFPDMDEEKLLRQFTGKSAFLWLRKTLSPEQVQAVHDIGEPGLLFGPREMRLYPNGKLAAHVLGGSRFGEEGVHSAEVVGVAGVEKAMDDRLRDPGQLDKPLRLSLDLPVQAAIAEVLHSGMKLLNAKGAASILMDARTGEVLAMVSLPDFDPNDRPLPPTQGDPADSPIFNRALQGVYELGSVMKAFPVAQALELGLVNPQTIINTTSPMKLGRFTVRDFRNYGPANSVTDVMVKSSNIGTTRIIQQVGAVRQEAFLKEMGFLDPTNLELIEAARARPLVPKRWSDVHSATVSYGHGLSASPMHLAAAYATLVNGGYRVQPTLIKQEGEVPRGAPVISRRTSDQMREILRQVVVRGSAKMTDVPGYFVGGKTGTADKQKPTGGYYKDKVMANFAGAFPMNDPRYVIIVSLDEPVETSGTEARRTAGWTAVPVTAEIIRRIAPLLGLRPAEVAAHTPAKVTAVRN
;
A
#
# COMPACT_ATOMS: atom_id res chain seq x y z
N MET A 1 62.00 4.91 2.57
CA MET A 1 63.30 5.29 2.02
C MET A 1 63.13 5.57 0.53
N SER A 2 63.29 6.83 0.12
CA SER A 2 63.21 7.22 -1.30
C SER A 2 64.44 6.68 -2.02
N PRO A 3 64.29 6.05 -3.18
CA PRO A 3 65.46 5.58 -3.96
C PRO A 3 66.26 6.81 -4.39
N ARG A 4 67.55 6.86 -3.98
CA ARG A 4 68.49 7.90 -4.41
C ARG A 4 68.58 7.86 -5.94
N ALA A 5 68.22 8.98 -6.59
CA ALA A 5 68.36 9.11 -8.03
C ALA A 5 69.86 8.92 -8.45
N PRO A 6 70.13 8.17 -9.49
CA PRO A 6 71.49 7.98 -9.93
C PRO A 6 72.12 9.30 -10.39
N LEU A 7 73.39 9.59 -9.97
CA LEU A 7 74.12 10.80 -10.26
C LEU A 7 74.46 10.99 -11.75
N ARG A 8 74.21 10.00 -12.63
CA ARG A 8 74.47 10.03 -14.08
C ARG A 8 73.83 11.21 -14.85
N PRO A 9 72.59 11.67 -14.56
CA PRO A 9 72.04 12.85 -15.26
C PRO A 9 72.81 14.14 -14.98
N LEU A 10 73.30 14.29 -13.75
CA LEU A 10 74.08 15.45 -13.37
C LEU A 10 75.46 15.46 -14.07
N ALA A 11 76.11 14.29 -14.23
CA ALA A 11 77.40 14.15 -14.93
C ALA A 11 77.31 14.55 -16.41
N ARG A 12 76.22 14.20 -17.11
CA ARG A 12 75.96 14.62 -18.51
C ARG A 12 75.79 16.14 -18.63
N ILE A 13 75.16 16.79 -17.70
CA ILE A 13 74.91 18.25 -17.65
C ILE A 13 76.25 18.97 -17.40
N LEU A 14 77.08 18.46 -16.49
CA LEU A 14 78.41 19.01 -16.19
C LEU A 14 79.38 18.84 -17.36
N ASP A 15 79.30 17.70 -18.03
CA ASP A 15 80.18 17.36 -19.20
C ASP A 15 79.83 18.22 -20.43
N ALA A 16 78.50 18.49 -20.63
CA ALA A 16 78.00 19.39 -21.67
C ALA A 16 78.46 20.84 -21.41
N ARG A 17 78.42 21.28 -20.15
CA ARG A 17 78.89 22.60 -19.73
C ARG A 17 80.41 22.76 -19.99
N ALA A 18 81.19 21.70 -19.76
CA ALA A 18 82.61 21.70 -20.04
C ALA A 18 82.92 21.74 -21.55
N ARG A 19 82.04 21.25 -22.41
CA ARG A 19 82.16 21.26 -23.88
C ARG A 19 81.55 22.48 -24.56
N GLY A 20 80.97 23.44 -23.78
CA GLY A 20 80.33 24.64 -24.33
C GLY A 20 78.94 24.41 -24.96
N GLU A 21 78.39 23.23 -24.73
CA GLU A 21 77.05 22.89 -25.19
C GLU A 21 75.95 23.51 -24.22
N ASN A 22 74.80 23.83 -24.76
CA ASN A 22 73.74 24.40 -23.91
C ASN A 22 73.22 23.34 -22.93
N PRO A 23 73.47 23.50 -21.62
CA PRO A 23 73.03 22.52 -20.61
C PRO A 23 71.54 22.37 -20.49
N ASP A 24 70.73 23.39 -20.84
CA ASP A 24 69.25 23.39 -20.73
C ASP A 24 68.59 22.36 -21.69
N VAL A 25 69.28 22.12 -22.86
CA VAL A 25 68.75 21.10 -23.80
C VAL A 25 68.93 19.71 -23.22
N ILE A 26 70.05 19.41 -22.56
CA ILE A 26 70.32 18.11 -21.92
C ILE A 26 69.46 17.93 -20.67
N GLU A 27 69.15 19.01 -19.94
CA GLU A 27 68.21 18.97 -18.83
C GLU A 27 66.81 18.68 -19.28
N ALA A 28 66.33 19.31 -20.35
CA ALA A 28 65.07 19.05 -21.00
C ALA A 28 64.94 17.59 -21.50
N GLU A 29 66.01 17.06 -22.08
CA GLU A 29 66.10 15.67 -22.54
C GLU A 29 66.03 14.67 -21.35
N ASN A 30 66.74 14.91 -20.29
CA ASN A 30 66.71 14.11 -19.07
C ASN A 30 65.35 14.16 -18.35
N ILE A 31 64.69 15.29 -18.43
CA ILE A 31 63.29 15.44 -17.88
C ILE A 31 62.33 14.62 -18.75
N ARG A 32 62.43 14.66 -20.07
CA ARG A 32 61.61 13.85 -20.98
C ARG A 32 61.81 12.35 -20.73
N ASP A 33 63.08 11.90 -20.75
CA ASP A 33 63.42 10.49 -20.50
C ASP A 33 62.89 10.02 -19.14
N ARG A 34 62.96 10.87 -18.12
CA ARG A 34 62.45 10.54 -16.79
C ARG A 34 60.91 10.45 -16.78
N HIS A 35 60.23 11.33 -17.52
CA HIS A 35 58.78 11.28 -17.69
C HIS A 35 58.34 10.04 -18.47
N GLU A 36 59.07 9.65 -19.52
CA GLU A 36 58.79 8.43 -20.29
C GLU A 36 58.97 7.19 -19.42
N VAL A 37 60.06 7.05 -18.71
CA VAL A 37 60.32 5.91 -17.81
C VAL A 37 59.28 5.83 -16.68
N MET A 38 58.83 6.98 -16.16
CA MET A 38 57.76 7.00 -15.14
C MET A 38 56.41 6.61 -15.72
N ARG A 39 56.13 7.06 -16.95
CA ARG A 39 54.90 6.72 -17.68
C ARG A 39 54.84 5.24 -18.02
N ASP A 40 55.95 4.67 -18.48
CA ASP A 40 56.07 3.24 -18.81
C ASP A 40 55.96 2.36 -17.56
N LYS A 41 56.55 2.75 -16.43
CA LYS A 41 56.39 2.07 -15.15
C LYS A 41 54.98 2.14 -14.61
N SER A 42 54.30 3.26 -14.80
CA SER A 42 52.89 3.39 -14.37
C SER A 42 51.95 2.57 -15.26
N ARG A 43 52.24 2.53 -16.57
CA ARG A 43 51.51 1.72 -17.55
C ARG A 43 51.68 0.23 -17.27
N ALA A 44 52.91 -0.25 -17.08
CA ALA A 44 53.17 -1.65 -16.74
C ALA A 44 52.50 -2.09 -15.42
N ARG A 45 52.44 -1.19 -14.41
CA ARG A 45 51.70 -1.47 -13.16
C ARG A 45 50.17 -1.51 -13.38
N ALA A 46 49.65 -0.63 -14.24
CA ALA A 46 48.21 -0.63 -14.59
C ALA A 46 47.86 -1.89 -15.39
N GLU A 47 48.69 -2.27 -16.37
CA GLU A 47 48.50 -3.49 -17.16
C GLU A 47 48.54 -4.75 -16.28
N SER A 48 49.51 -4.83 -15.34
CA SER A 48 49.59 -5.96 -14.40
C SER A 48 48.35 -6.04 -13.48
N ARG A 49 47.82 -4.90 -13.02
CA ARG A 49 46.58 -4.86 -12.21
C ARG A 49 45.35 -5.24 -13.03
N LEU A 50 45.30 -4.78 -14.28
CA LEU A 50 44.21 -5.13 -15.21
C LEU A 50 44.25 -6.64 -15.51
N LEU A 51 45.43 -7.21 -15.72
CA LEU A 51 45.60 -8.65 -15.95
C LEU A 51 45.14 -9.47 -14.74
N LEU A 52 45.47 -9.04 -13.52
CA LEU A 52 45.00 -9.69 -12.28
C LEU A 52 43.48 -9.62 -12.15
N LEU A 53 42.88 -8.47 -12.50
CA LEU A 53 41.43 -8.33 -12.51
C LEU A 53 40.76 -9.25 -13.55
N VAL A 54 41.30 -9.28 -14.77
CA VAL A 54 40.79 -10.17 -15.83
C VAL A 54 40.91 -11.64 -15.41
N LEU A 55 42.06 -12.05 -14.85
CA LEU A 55 42.21 -13.41 -14.32
C LEU A 55 41.22 -13.72 -13.18
N GLY A 56 40.97 -12.76 -12.28
CA GLY A 56 40.00 -12.89 -11.21
C GLY A 56 38.56 -13.08 -11.75
N PHE A 57 38.17 -12.27 -12.72
CA PHE A 57 36.89 -12.42 -13.39
C PHE A 57 36.76 -13.73 -14.16
N CYS A 58 37.77 -14.09 -14.92
CA CYS A 58 37.80 -15.36 -15.65
C CYS A 58 37.67 -16.56 -14.69
N ALA A 59 38.38 -16.55 -13.57
CA ALA A 59 38.29 -17.59 -12.55
C ALA A 59 36.89 -17.64 -11.93
N ALA A 60 36.27 -16.48 -11.63
CA ALA A 60 34.92 -16.41 -11.12
C ALA A 60 33.89 -16.96 -12.12
N PHE A 61 33.96 -16.52 -13.38
CA PHE A 61 33.08 -17.04 -14.43
C PHE A 61 33.29 -18.52 -14.72
N LEU A 62 34.51 -18.98 -14.69
CA LEU A 62 34.83 -20.41 -14.84
C LEU A 62 34.22 -21.22 -13.70
N THR A 63 34.34 -20.74 -12.46
CA THR A 63 33.75 -21.40 -11.30
C THR A 63 32.21 -21.45 -11.40
N ILE A 64 31.59 -20.34 -11.83
CA ILE A 64 30.12 -20.28 -12.07
C ILE A 64 29.76 -21.25 -13.19
N GLY A 65 30.50 -21.24 -14.31
CA GLY A 65 30.26 -22.12 -15.44
C GLY A 65 30.36 -23.61 -15.06
N ILE A 66 31.40 -23.98 -14.30
CA ILE A 66 31.56 -25.37 -13.80
C ILE A 66 30.40 -25.72 -12.85
N ARG A 67 29.98 -24.82 -11.96
CA ARG A 67 28.86 -25.05 -11.07
C ARG A 67 27.55 -25.20 -11.85
N MET A 68 27.32 -24.36 -12.85
CA MET A 68 26.12 -24.45 -13.71
C MET A 68 26.15 -25.75 -14.53
N ALA A 69 27.28 -26.14 -15.08
CA ALA A 69 27.40 -27.41 -15.81
C ALA A 69 27.20 -28.63 -14.88
N ALA A 70 27.74 -28.57 -13.67
CA ALA A 70 27.52 -29.62 -12.67
C ALA A 70 26.06 -29.71 -12.24
N LEU A 71 25.36 -28.58 -12.08
CA LEU A 71 23.92 -28.53 -11.79
C LEU A 71 23.07 -29.00 -12.97
N ALA A 72 23.45 -28.64 -14.21
CA ALA A 72 22.74 -29.07 -15.43
C ALA A 72 22.95 -30.56 -15.74
N GLY A 73 24.08 -31.13 -15.34
CA GLY A 73 24.39 -32.56 -15.48
C GLY A 73 23.96 -33.41 -14.28
N ALA A 74 23.54 -32.78 -13.17
CA ALA A 74 23.03 -33.51 -12.02
C ALA A 74 21.64 -34.09 -12.37
N GLU A 75 21.51 -35.39 -12.31
CA GLU A 75 20.19 -36.02 -12.39
C GLU A 75 19.36 -35.51 -11.21
N PRO A 76 18.12 -35.02 -11.44
CA PRO A 76 17.23 -34.63 -10.35
C PRO A 76 17.01 -35.87 -9.46
N GLN A 77 17.59 -35.86 -8.28
CA GLN A 77 17.28 -36.89 -7.31
C GLN A 77 15.91 -36.58 -6.73
N GLU A 78 15.04 -37.58 -6.72
CA GLU A 78 13.84 -37.51 -5.91
C GLU A 78 14.25 -37.08 -4.49
N PRO A 79 13.63 -36.05 -3.92
CA PRO A 79 13.91 -35.68 -2.54
C PRO A 79 13.63 -36.92 -1.69
N ARG A 80 14.69 -37.61 -1.27
CA ARG A 80 14.54 -38.75 -0.36
C ARG A 80 13.84 -38.23 0.87
N ALA A 81 12.71 -38.83 1.20
CA ALA A 81 12.09 -38.64 2.50
C ALA A 81 13.17 -38.93 3.54
N THR A 82 13.80 -37.90 4.08
CA THR A 82 14.79 -38.02 5.16
C THR A 82 14.02 -38.52 6.34
N VAL A 83 14.22 -39.81 6.64
CA VAL A 83 13.74 -40.42 7.86
C VAL A 83 14.35 -39.64 9.03
N ALA A 84 13.46 -39.06 9.82
CA ALA A 84 13.72 -38.36 11.09
C ALA A 84 14.63 -37.10 11.02
N GLY A 85 14.03 -35.92 10.95
CA GLY A 85 14.70 -34.69 11.36
C GLY A 85 14.08 -33.38 10.89
N SER A 86 13.60 -33.29 9.68
CA SER A 86 12.97 -32.09 9.15
C SER A 86 11.68 -32.46 8.43
N ARG A 87 10.59 -32.51 9.18
CA ARG A 87 9.27 -32.52 8.55
C ARG A 87 9.11 -31.17 7.87
N ILE A 88 9.06 -31.15 6.53
CA ILE A 88 8.56 -29.98 5.81
C ILE A 88 7.18 -29.69 6.39
N GLN A 89 7.03 -28.55 7.03
CA GLN A 89 5.82 -28.18 7.74
C GLN A 89 4.88 -27.57 6.71
N ALA A 90 4.06 -28.42 6.10
CA ALA A 90 3.10 -28.00 5.08
C ALA A 90 1.90 -27.26 5.70
N GLN A 91 1.55 -27.64 6.95
CA GLN A 91 0.37 -27.12 7.63
C GLN A 91 0.55 -25.68 8.09
N ARG A 92 -0.53 -24.92 7.97
CA ARG A 92 -0.61 -23.51 8.29
C ARG A 92 -1.96 -23.23 8.96
N ALA A 93 -1.99 -22.48 10.05
CA ALA A 93 -3.22 -22.16 10.77
C ALA A 93 -4.23 -21.45 9.83
N ASP A 94 -5.50 -21.70 10.04
CA ASP A 94 -6.56 -21.00 9.31
C ASP A 94 -6.61 -19.51 9.66
N ILE A 95 -7.09 -18.71 8.74
CA ILE A 95 -7.41 -17.30 8.97
C ILE A 95 -8.92 -17.15 8.89
N GLU A 96 -9.51 -16.56 9.92
CA GLU A 96 -10.93 -16.31 10.05
C GLU A 96 -11.23 -14.82 10.16
N ASP A 97 -12.45 -14.42 9.79
CA ASP A 97 -12.97 -13.11 10.12
C ASP A 97 -13.37 -13.03 11.62
N ARG A 98 -13.87 -11.87 12.05
CA ARG A 98 -14.30 -11.67 13.44
C ARG A 98 -15.44 -12.57 13.90
N ASN A 99 -16.21 -13.14 12.97
CA ASN A 99 -17.39 -13.98 13.20
C ASN A 99 -17.09 -15.48 13.04
N GLY A 100 -15.85 -15.84 12.68
CA GLY A 100 -15.43 -17.22 12.44
C GLY A 100 -15.63 -17.70 11.01
N ASN A 101 -15.91 -16.81 10.05
CA ASN A 101 -15.96 -17.17 8.64
C ASN A 101 -14.53 -17.35 8.10
N VAL A 102 -14.31 -18.45 7.40
CA VAL A 102 -12.99 -18.80 6.87
C VAL A 102 -12.58 -17.85 5.74
N LEU A 103 -11.43 -17.22 5.91
CA LEU A 103 -10.80 -16.34 4.92
C LEU A 103 -9.66 -17.03 4.17
N ALA A 104 -8.90 -17.88 4.85
CA ALA A 104 -7.87 -18.72 4.26
C ALA A 104 -7.75 -20.02 5.03
N THR A 105 -7.66 -21.15 4.30
CA THR A 105 -7.54 -22.50 4.87
C THR A 105 -6.57 -23.34 4.06
N ASN A 106 -6.30 -24.57 4.51
CA ASN A 106 -5.49 -25.51 3.77
C ASN A 106 -6.38 -26.54 3.08
N LEU A 107 -6.06 -26.83 1.83
CA LEU A 107 -6.72 -27.87 1.05
C LEU A 107 -5.72 -28.98 0.73
N VAL A 108 -6.05 -30.21 1.07
CA VAL A 108 -5.28 -31.39 0.62
C VAL A 108 -5.54 -31.61 -0.86
N THR A 109 -4.49 -31.67 -1.65
CA THR A 109 -4.50 -31.90 -3.09
C THR A 109 -3.37 -32.83 -3.47
N HIS A 110 -3.16 -33.03 -4.76
CA HIS A 110 -2.08 -33.84 -5.29
C HIS A 110 -1.25 -33.02 -6.30
N ALA A 111 0.05 -33.25 -6.30
CA ALA A 111 0.92 -32.83 -7.37
C ALA A 111 1.08 -33.99 -8.36
N LEU A 112 1.22 -33.67 -9.64
CA LEU A 112 1.54 -34.60 -10.69
C LEU A 112 3.01 -34.49 -11.07
N TYR A 113 3.71 -35.58 -11.05
CA TYR A 113 5.08 -35.70 -11.53
C TYR A 113 5.25 -36.95 -12.40
N SER A 114 6.33 -37.01 -13.12
CA SER A 114 6.61 -38.18 -13.94
C SER A 114 8.02 -38.68 -13.76
N HIS A 115 8.17 -40.00 -13.92
CA HIS A 115 9.43 -40.67 -14.12
C HIS A 115 9.54 -41.10 -15.60
N PRO A 116 10.19 -40.30 -16.44
CA PRO A 116 10.28 -40.60 -17.88
C PRO A 116 10.82 -41.99 -18.23
N ARG A 117 11.68 -42.54 -17.37
CA ARG A 117 12.25 -43.89 -17.56
C ARG A 117 11.24 -45.01 -17.36
N ASP A 118 10.16 -44.76 -16.66
CA ASP A 118 9.13 -45.72 -16.33
C ASP A 118 7.90 -45.59 -17.25
N MET A 119 7.97 -44.69 -18.25
CA MET A 119 6.88 -44.48 -19.21
C MET A 119 6.84 -45.57 -20.26
N VAL A 120 5.63 -46.06 -20.52
CA VAL A 120 5.36 -47.09 -21.54
C VAL A 120 5.08 -46.43 -22.89
N ASP A 121 4.25 -45.39 -22.95
CA ASP A 121 3.91 -44.68 -24.19
C ASP A 121 3.97 -43.14 -23.96
N PRO A 122 5.18 -42.56 -24.08
CA PRO A 122 5.37 -41.10 -23.90
C PRO A 122 4.57 -40.24 -24.87
N ALA A 123 4.32 -40.72 -26.12
CA ALA A 123 3.64 -39.94 -27.14
C ALA A 123 2.12 -39.87 -26.87
N ARG A 124 1.51 -40.99 -26.52
CA ARG A 124 0.11 -41.02 -26.08
C ARG A 124 -0.08 -40.18 -24.82
N THR A 125 0.81 -40.35 -23.86
CA THR A 125 0.75 -39.63 -22.56
C THR A 125 0.83 -38.12 -22.75
N ALA A 126 1.74 -37.63 -23.60
CA ALA A 126 1.85 -36.19 -23.90
C ALA A 126 0.56 -35.62 -24.50
N ARG A 127 -0.05 -36.38 -25.43
CA ARG A 127 -1.31 -36.00 -26.08
C ARG A 127 -2.47 -35.96 -25.10
N GLU A 128 -2.64 -37.01 -24.29
CA GLU A 128 -3.73 -37.06 -23.30
C GLU A 128 -3.58 -36.00 -22.22
N LEU A 129 -2.36 -35.75 -21.75
CA LEU A 129 -2.11 -34.65 -20.80
C LEU A 129 -2.42 -33.26 -21.39
N ALA A 130 -2.09 -33.04 -22.68
CA ALA A 130 -2.44 -31.79 -23.35
C ALA A 130 -3.96 -31.61 -23.53
N ARG A 131 -4.73 -32.69 -23.58
CA ARG A 131 -6.21 -32.64 -23.58
C ARG A 131 -6.77 -32.28 -22.20
N ILE A 132 -6.22 -32.88 -21.13
CA ILE A 132 -6.65 -32.62 -19.75
C ILE A 132 -6.22 -31.20 -19.31
N PHE A 133 -5.05 -30.77 -19.78
CA PHE A 133 -4.44 -29.46 -19.45
C PHE A 133 -4.14 -28.67 -20.73
N PRO A 134 -5.09 -27.88 -21.24
CA PRO A 134 -4.93 -27.13 -22.50
C PRO A 134 -3.80 -26.11 -22.54
N ASP A 135 -3.26 -25.76 -21.38
CA ASP A 135 -2.08 -24.88 -21.21
C ASP A 135 -0.73 -25.61 -21.37
N MET A 136 -0.75 -26.96 -21.47
CA MET A 136 0.44 -27.76 -21.72
C MET A 136 0.63 -28.03 -23.23
N ASP A 137 1.85 -27.85 -23.69
CA ASP A 137 2.25 -28.10 -25.07
C ASP A 137 2.65 -29.57 -25.27
N GLU A 138 1.97 -30.26 -26.16
CA GLU A 138 2.17 -31.70 -26.46
C GLU A 138 3.61 -31.99 -26.89
N GLU A 139 4.16 -31.17 -27.82
CA GLU A 139 5.49 -31.42 -28.35
C GLU A 139 6.57 -31.20 -27.27
N LYS A 140 6.38 -30.20 -26.40
CA LYS A 140 7.27 -29.93 -25.29
C LYS A 140 7.23 -31.08 -24.29
N LEU A 141 6.06 -31.58 -23.93
CA LEU A 141 5.90 -32.75 -23.04
C LEU A 141 6.59 -33.97 -23.63
N LEU A 142 6.37 -34.28 -24.93
CA LEU A 142 7.02 -35.39 -25.58
C LEU A 142 8.55 -35.30 -25.55
N ARG A 143 9.09 -34.13 -25.85
CA ARG A 143 10.56 -33.91 -25.74
C ARG A 143 11.07 -34.10 -24.31
N GLN A 144 10.31 -33.73 -23.31
CA GLN A 144 10.67 -33.90 -21.89
C GLN A 144 10.61 -35.39 -21.50
N PHE A 145 9.59 -36.12 -21.91
CA PHE A 145 9.38 -37.54 -21.60
C PHE A 145 10.39 -38.47 -22.30
N THR A 146 10.85 -38.08 -23.49
CA THR A 146 11.91 -38.81 -24.23
C THR A 146 13.32 -38.35 -23.89
N GLY A 147 13.45 -37.36 -23.01
CA GLY A 147 14.73 -36.80 -22.56
C GLY A 147 15.46 -37.68 -21.55
N LYS A 148 16.58 -37.17 -21.03
CA LYS A 148 17.43 -37.89 -20.05
C LYS A 148 17.00 -37.70 -18.60
N SER A 149 16.01 -36.86 -18.33
CA SER A 149 15.56 -36.55 -16.99
C SER A 149 14.97 -37.80 -16.32
N ALA A 150 15.37 -38.04 -15.07
CA ALA A 150 14.81 -39.11 -14.26
C ALA A 150 13.49 -38.74 -13.59
N PHE A 151 13.28 -37.43 -13.39
CA PHE A 151 12.12 -36.86 -12.68
C PHE A 151 11.69 -35.54 -13.32
N LEU A 152 10.39 -35.33 -13.48
CA LEU A 152 9.81 -34.09 -14.01
C LEU A 152 8.56 -33.71 -13.21
N TRP A 153 8.52 -32.49 -12.67
CA TRP A 153 7.28 -31.88 -12.20
C TRP A 153 6.40 -31.50 -13.40
N LEU A 154 5.15 -31.95 -13.42
CA LEU A 154 4.16 -31.61 -14.44
C LEU A 154 3.15 -30.57 -13.94
N ARG A 155 2.55 -30.84 -12.77
CA ARG A 155 1.60 -29.94 -12.11
C ARG A 155 1.81 -29.96 -10.60
N LYS A 156 1.71 -28.80 -9.97
CA LYS A 156 1.90 -28.70 -8.52
C LYS A 156 0.60 -28.90 -7.73
N THR A 157 -0.54 -28.67 -8.39
CA THR A 157 -1.88 -28.81 -7.80
C THR A 157 -2.84 -29.36 -8.83
N LEU A 158 -3.69 -30.29 -8.42
CA LEU A 158 -4.70 -30.94 -9.24
C LEU A 158 -6.06 -30.87 -8.55
N SER A 159 -7.13 -30.65 -9.31
CA SER A 159 -8.47 -30.92 -8.80
C SER A 159 -8.73 -32.43 -8.72
N PRO A 160 -9.71 -32.88 -7.91
CA PRO A 160 -10.08 -34.30 -7.86
C PRO A 160 -10.43 -34.87 -9.22
N GLU A 161 -11.12 -34.11 -10.08
CA GLU A 161 -11.46 -34.52 -11.45
C GLU A 161 -10.21 -34.68 -12.34
N GLN A 162 -9.24 -33.76 -12.16
CA GLN A 162 -7.96 -33.85 -12.88
C GLN A 162 -7.13 -35.05 -12.43
N VAL A 163 -7.12 -35.36 -11.13
CA VAL A 163 -6.46 -36.56 -10.60
C VAL A 163 -7.06 -37.81 -11.25
N GLN A 164 -8.40 -37.91 -11.30
CA GLN A 164 -9.08 -39.02 -11.92
C GLN A 164 -8.79 -39.11 -13.42
N ALA A 165 -8.88 -37.99 -14.14
CA ALA A 165 -8.61 -37.96 -15.59
C ALA A 165 -7.17 -38.38 -15.93
N VAL A 166 -6.19 -37.95 -15.13
CA VAL A 166 -4.79 -38.38 -15.30
C VAL A 166 -4.62 -39.88 -14.95
N HIS A 167 -5.29 -40.34 -13.89
CA HIS A 167 -5.27 -41.77 -13.53
C HIS A 167 -5.82 -42.66 -14.62
N ASP A 168 -6.86 -42.21 -15.33
CA ASP A 168 -7.51 -42.93 -16.44
C ASP A 168 -6.60 -43.07 -17.67
N ILE A 169 -5.51 -42.26 -17.79
CA ILE A 169 -4.49 -42.49 -18.84
C ILE A 169 -3.82 -43.86 -18.65
N GLY A 170 -3.68 -44.31 -17.40
CA GLY A 170 -3.09 -45.60 -17.08
C GLY A 170 -1.59 -45.70 -17.37
N GLU A 171 -0.85 -44.61 -17.33
CA GLU A 171 0.58 -44.56 -17.60
C GLU A 171 1.38 -44.72 -16.28
N PRO A 172 2.18 -45.80 -16.12
CA PRO A 172 2.92 -46.07 -14.89
C PRO A 172 3.98 -45.00 -14.53
N GLY A 173 4.49 -44.30 -15.54
CA GLY A 173 5.44 -43.22 -15.38
C GLY A 173 4.82 -41.91 -14.86
N LEU A 174 3.49 -41.82 -14.69
CA LEU A 174 2.79 -40.70 -14.06
C LEU A 174 2.47 -41.01 -12.60
N LEU A 175 2.88 -40.17 -11.71
CA LEU A 175 2.79 -40.38 -10.26
C LEU A 175 2.19 -39.17 -9.56
N PHE A 176 1.55 -39.45 -8.42
CA PHE A 176 0.92 -38.43 -7.58
C PHE A 176 1.63 -38.31 -6.24
N GLY A 177 1.91 -37.07 -5.83
CA GLY A 177 2.38 -36.76 -4.49
C GLY A 177 1.31 -36.00 -3.71
N PRO A 178 0.93 -36.43 -2.50
CA PRO A 178 0.01 -35.65 -1.65
C PRO A 178 0.63 -34.29 -1.37
N ARG A 179 -0.20 -33.24 -1.43
CA ARG A 179 0.22 -31.87 -1.24
C ARG A 179 -0.85 -31.06 -0.53
N GLU A 180 -0.43 -30.13 0.29
CA GLU A 180 -1.32 -29.11 0.82
C GLU A 180 -1.11 -27.82 0.06
N MET A 181 -2.21 -27.16 -0.28
CA MET A 181 -2.21 -25.82 -0.87
C MET A 181 -3.00 -24.87 0.03
N ARG A 182 -2.61 -23.61 0.04
CA ARG A 182 -3.40 -22.56 0.67
C ARG A 182 -4.55 -22.18 -0.24
N LEU A 183 -5.76 -22.17 0.30
CA LEU A 183 -6.99 -21.81 -0.39
C LEU A 183 -7.60 -20.57 0.22
N TYR A 184 -8.03 -19.64 -0.63
CA TYR A 184 -8.78 -18.44 -0.28
C TYR A 184 -10.20 -18.58 -0.85
N PRO A 185 -11.15 -19.13 -0.05
CA PRO A 185 -12.47 -19.54 -0.58
C PRO A 185 -13.32 -18.37 -1.06
N ASN A 186 -13.01 -17.16 -0.60
CA ASN A 186 -13.74 -15.94 -0.95
C ASN A 186 -13.14 -15.21 -2.18
N GLY A 187 -12.17 -15.82 -2.90
CA GLY A 187 -11.53 -15.25 -4.08
C GLY A 187 -10.94 -13.87 -3.82
N LYS A 188 -11.35 -12.87 -4.59
CA LYS A 188 -10.84 -11.49 -4.52
C LYS A 188 -11.19 -10.75 -3.23
N LEU A 189 -12.19 -11.23 -2.49
CA LEU A 189 -12.64 -10.55 -1.28
C LEU A 189 -11.55 -10.55 -0.21
N ALA A 190 -11.23 -9.39 0.31
CA ALA A 190 -10.14 -9.17 1.27
C ALA A 190 -8.72 -9.47 0.75
N ALA A 191 -8.51 -9.56 -0.57
CA ALA A 191 -7.22 -9.89 -1.18
C ALA A 191 -6.06 -9.02 -0.69
N HIS A 192 -6.27 -7.71 -0.57
CA HIS A 192 -5.25 -6.77 -0.09
C HIS A 192 -4.95 -6.88 1.41
N VAL A 193 -5.84 -7.49 2.20
CA VAL A 193 -5.60 -7.81 3.61
C VAL A 193 -4.85 -9.13 3.73
N LEU A 194 -5.35 -10.17 3.06
CA LEU A 194 -4.75 -11.52 3.11
C LEU A 194 -3.37 -11.55 2.43
N GLY A 195 -3.24 -10.87 1.30
CA GLY A 195 -2.01 -10.80 0.52
C GLY A 195 -1.79 -12.03 -0.34
N GLY A 196 -1.37 -13.12 0.26
CA GLY A 196 -1.20 -14.41 -0.41
C GLY A 196 0.03 -15.18 0.02
N SER A 197 0.10 -16.42 -0.43
CA SER A 197 1.15 -17.38 -0.14
C SER A 197 1.73 -17.99 -1.42
N ARG A 198 2.83 -18.69 -1.28
CA ARG A 198 3.46 -19.51 -2.33
C ARG A 198 4.11 -20.73 -1.73
N PHE A 199 4.46 -21.69 -2.57
CA PHE A 199 5.33 -22.79 -2.14
C PHE A 199 6.75 -22.27 -1.87
N GLY A 200 7.31 -22.69 -0.73
CA GLY A 200 8.70 -22.50 -0.33
C GLY A 200 9.54 -23.71 -0.71
N GLU A 201 10.04 -24.47 0.30
CA GLU A 201 10.74 -25.73 0.05
C GLU A 201 9.73 -26.80 -0.38
N GLU A 202 10.06 -27.51 -1.44
CA GLU A 202 9.18 -28.50 -2.05
C GLU A 202 9.83 -29.87 -2.09
N GLY A 203 9.12 -30.88 -1.57
CA GLY A 203 9.40 -32.30 -1.70
C GLY A 203 8.31 -33.01 -2.50
N VAL A 204 8.52 -34.29 -2.82
CA VAL A 204 7.51 -35.09 -3.58
C VAL A 204 6.20 -35.24 -2.80
N HIS A 205 6.29 -35.46 -1.49
CA HIS A 205 5.13 -35.75 -0.63
C HIS A 205 4.72 -34.59 0.29
N SER A 206 5.38 -33.46 0.21
CA SER A 206 5.06 -32.27 1.00
C SER A 206 5.61 -31.01 0.36
N ALA A 207 4.99 -29.89 0.61
CA ALA A 207 5.47 -28.58 0.20
C ALA A 207 5.25 -27.58 1.34
N GLU A 208 6.28 -26.79 1.62
CA GLU A 208 6.17 -25.68 2.54
C GLU A 208 5.29 -24.59 1.92
N VAL A 209 4.39 -23.98 2.71
CA VAL A 209 3.60 -22.82 2.32
C VAL A 209 4.09 -21.60 3.08
N VAL A 210 4.59 -20.60 2.36
CA VAL A 210 5.12 -19.35 2.93
C VAL A 210 4.31 -18.14 2.49
N GLY A 211 4.03 -17.22 3.42
CA GLY A 211 3.36 -15.97 3.12
C GLY A 211 4.27 -15.02 2.34
N VAL A 212 3.74 -14.35 1.31
CA VAL A 212 4.50 -13.43 0.45
C VAL A 212 4.07 -11.97 0.57
N ALA A 213 2.86 -11.70 1.03
CA ALA A 213 2.28 -10.38 1.21
C ALA A 213 1.15 -10.41 2.23
N GLY A 214 0.68 -9.25 2.65
CA GLY A 214 -0.46 -9.09 3.54
C GLY A 214 -0.28 -9.78 4.90
N VAL A 215 -1.39 -10.18 5.51
CA VAL A 215 -1.42 -10.91 6.78
C VAL A 215 -0.69 -12.24 6.69
N GLU A 216 -0.80 -12.94 5.55
CA GLU A 216 -0.07 -14.19 5.31
C GLU A 216 1.44 -14.03 5.54
N LYS A 217 2.01 -12.90 5.10
CA LYS A 217 3.44 -12.60 5.32
C LYS A 217 3.72 -12.01 6.69
N ALA A 218 2.89 -11.08 7.14
CA ALA A 218 3.11 -10.39 8.41
C ALA A 218 3.02 -11.35 9.61
N MET A 219 2.18 -12.39 9.52
CA MET A 219 1.95 -13.40 10.54
C MET A 219 2.51 -14.78 10.19
N ASP A 220 3.48 -14.84 9.25
CA ASP A 220 4.03 -16.08 8.72
C ASP A 220 4.50 -17.03 9.81
N ASP A 221 5.29 -16.53 10.77
CA ASP A 221 5.83 -17.32 11.87
C ASP A 221 4.72 -17.92 12.76
N ARG A 222 3.69 -17.11 13.09
CA ARG A 222 2.54 -17.58 13.88
C ARG A 222 1.71 -18.61 13.14
N LEU A 223 1.45 -18.35 11.84
CA LEU A 223 0.61 -19.24 11.04
C LEU A 223 1.26 -20.60 10.79
N ARG A 224 2.58 -20.67 10.88
CA ARG A 224 3.38 -21.89 10.72
C ARG A 224 3.80 -22.54 12.03
N ASP A 225 3.49 -21.94 13.17
CA ASP A 225 3.85 -22.47 14.48
C ASP A 225 3.03 -23.75 14.79
N PRO A 226 3.68 -24.92 14.99
CA PRO A 226 3.01 -26.17 15.30
C PRO A 226 2.09 -26.10 16.53
N GLY A 227 2.43 -25.25 17.51
CA GLY A 227 1.63 -25.04 18.71
C GLY A 227 0.40 -24.15 18.51
N GLN A 228 0.20 -23.60 17.30
CA GLN A 228 -0.90 -22.69 16.96
C GLN A 228 -1.77 -23.19 15.80
N LEU A 229 -1.46 -24.34 15.19
CA LEU A 229 -2.15 -24.84 14.00
C LEU A 229 -3.65 -25.07 14.21
N ASP A 230 -4.05 -25.47 15.40
CA ASP A 230 -5.44 -25.69 15.82
C ASP A 230 -6.16 -24.40 16.27
N LYS A 231 -5.43 -23.27 16.29
CA LYS A 231 -5.96 -21.97 16.73
C LYS A 231 -5.99 -21.02 15.55
N PRO A 232 -7.15 -20.80 14.92
CA PRO A 232 -7.24 -19.88 13.78
C PRO A 232 -6.80 -18.46 14.17
N LEU A 233 -6.19 -17.77 13.23
CA LEU A 233 -5.90 -16.34 13.34
C LEU A 233 -7.19 -15.58 13.07
N ARG A 234 -7.79 -14.99 14.10
CA ARG A 234 -9.01 -14.18 13.96
C ARG A 234 -8.69 -12.73 13.64
N LEU A 235 -9.14 -12.29 12.48
CA LEU A 235 -9.04 -10.91 12.07
C LEU A 235 -10.22 -10.09 12.58
N SER A 236 -10.03 -8.77 12.64
CA SER A 236 -11.09 -7.81 12.95
C SER A 236 -12.07 -7.60 11.79
N LEU A 237 -11.74 -8.08 10.59
CA LEU A 237 -12.61 -7.99 9.42
C LEU A 237 -13.98 -8.62 9.67
N ASP A 238 -15.02 -7.98 9.12
CA ASP A 238 -16.38 -8.49 9.04
C ASP A 238 -16.69 -8.82 7.57
N LEU A 239 -16.73 -10.10 7.23
CA LEU A 239 -16.80 -10.56 5.84
C LEU A 239 -18.05 -10.05 5.10
N PRO A 240 -19.27 -10.10 5.66
CA PRO A 240 -20.45 -9.47 5.08
C PRO A 240 -20.30 -7.98 4.82
N VAL A 241 -19.74 -7.26 5.77
CA VAL A 241 -19.49 -5.81 5.65
C VAL A 241 -18.44 -5.51 4.58
N GLN A 242 -17.35 -6.27 4.57
CA GLN A 242 -16.30 -6.19 3.54
C GLN A 242 -16.89 -6.40 2.14
N ALA A 243 -17.77 -7.41 1.97
CA ALA A 243 -18.41 -7.73 0.70
C ALA A 243 -19.34 -6.59 0.24
N ALA A 244 -20.18 -6.07 1.14
CA ALA A 244 -21.09 -4.98 0.81
C ALA A 244 -20.34 -3.70 0.40
N ILE A 245 -19.24 -3.36 1.08
CA ILE A 245 -18.40 -2.21 0.71
C ILE A 245 -17.72 -2.45 -0.63
N ALA A 246 -17.17 -3.64 -0.87
CA ALA A 246 -16.47 -3.97 -2.12
C ALA A 246 -17.40 -3.87 -3.32
N GLU A 247 -18.63 -4.36 -3.21
CA GLU A 247 -19.65 -4.29 -4.28
C GLU A 247 -20.01 -2.85 -4.63
N VAL A 248 -20.35 -2.04 -3.61
CA VAL A 248 -20.72 -0.62 -3.83
C VAL A 248 -19.55 0.16 -4.40
N LEU A 249 -18.35 -0.05 -3.85
CA LEU A 249 -17.15 0.66 -4.28
C LEU A 249 -16.78 0.31 -5.72
N HIS A 250 -16.87 -0.98 -6.11
CA HIS A 250 -16.63 -1.46 -7.46
C HIS A 250 -17.61 -0.85 -8.46
N SER A 251 -18.90 -0.86 -8.10
CA SER A 251 -19.96 -0.25 -8.90
C SER A 251 -19.76 1.26 -9.05
N GLY A 252 -19.42 1.93 -7.95
CA GLY A 252 -19.11 3.36 -7.94
C GLY A 252 -17.88 3.71 -8.78
N MET A 253 -16.81 2.90 -8.69
CA MET A 253 -15.60 3.07 -9.48
C MET A 253 -15.90 2.98 -10.99
N LYS A 254 -16.71 2.00 -11.40
CA LYS A 254 -17.13 1.84 -12.80
C LYS A 254 -18.02 2.99 -13.27
N LEU A 255 -19.06 3.34 -12.49
CA LEU A 255 -19.99 4.41 -12.83
C LEU A 255 -19.30 5.76 -13.00
N LEU A 256 -18.29 6.02 -12.19
CA LEU A 256 -17.54 7.27 -12.16
C LEU A 256 -16.26 7.22 -13.00
N ASN A 257 -16.05 6.17 -13.79
CA ASN A 257 -14.84 5.98 -14.61
C ASN A 257 -13.54 6.22 -13.83
N ALA A 258 -13.53 5.86 -12.54
CA ALA A 258 -12.37 6.06 -11.69
C ALA A 258 -11.27 5.04 -11.99
N LYS A 259 -10.01 5.49 -11.94
CA LYS A 259 -8.82 4.64 -12.13
C LYS A 259 -8.66 3.62 -11.00
N GLY A 260 -9.09 3.98 -9.80
CA GLY A 260 -9.04 3.14 -8.64
C GLY A 260 -9.90 3.69 -7.50
N ALA A 261 -10.06 2.88 -6.47
CA ALA A 261 -10.85 3.25 -5.30
C ALA A 261 -10.32 2.57 -4.04
N ALA A 262 -10.53 3.20 -2.88
CA ALA A 262 -10.27 2.59 -1.59
C ALA A 262 -11.38 2.96 -0.60
N SER A 263 -11.68 2.04 0.30
CA SER A 263 -12.57 2.31 1.44
C SER A 263 -12.05 1.60 2.69
N ILE A 264 -12.18 2.27 3.82
CA ILE A 264 -11.84 1.73 5.14
C ILE A 264 -13.03 1.96 6.04
N LEU A 265 -13.44 0.91 6.75
CA LEU A 265 -14.36 1.00 7.87
C LEU A 265 -13.61 0.55 9.13
N MET A 266 -13.57 1.39 10.14
CA MET A 266 -12.82 1.13 11.37
C MET A 266 -13.68 1.47 12.59
N ASP A 267 -13.61 0.66 13.64
CA ASP A 267 -14.18 1.01 14.94
C ASP A 267 -13.41 2.20 15.54
N ALA A 268 -14.13 3.26 15.84
CA ALA A 268 -13.54 4.52 16.31
C ALA A 268 -12.92 4.43 17.71
N ARG A 269 -13.26 3.41 18.49
CA ARG A 269 -12.84 3.24 19.89
C ARG A 269 -11.69 2.27 20.02
N THR A 270 -11.73 1.15 19.28
CA THR A 270 -10.76 0.06 19.38
C THR A 270 -9.67 0.12 18.32
N GLY A 271 -9.93 0.79 17.19
CA GLY A 271 -9.04 0.78 16.03
C GLY A 271 -9.16 -0.49 15.18
N GLU A 272 -10.06 -1.41 15.52
CA GLU A 272 -10.31 -2.60 14.70
C GLU A 272 -10.78 -2.20 13.30
N VAL A 273 -10.08 -2.68 12.28
CA VAL A 273 -10.46 -2.48 10.88
C VAL A 273 -11.47 -3.55 10.49
N LEU A 274 -12.74 -3.15 10.39
CA LEU A 274 -13.83 -4.07 10.02
C LEU A 274 -13.87 -4.35 8.53
N ALA A 275 -13.43 -3.40 7.72
CA ALA A 275 -13.28 -3.58 6.28
C ALA A 275 -12.17 -2.68 5.72
N MET A 276 -11.41 -3.23 4.78
CA MET A 276 -10.41 -2.51 4.00
C MET A 276 -10.46 -2.99 2.56
N VAL A 277 -11.01 -2.17 1.68
CA VAL A 277 -11.17 -2.46 0.25
C VAL A 277 -10.22 -1.57 -0.55
N SER A 278 -9.52 -2.15 -1.51
CA SER A 278 -8.69 -1.44 -2.50
C SER A 278 -9.00 -2.01 -3.88
N LEU A 279 -9.24 -1.14 -4.85
CA LEU A 279 -9.60 -1.50 -6.23
C LEU A 279 -8.67 -0.79 -7.23
N PRO A 280 -8.31 -1.45 -8.35
CA PRO A 280 -8.64 -2.84 -8.68
C PRO A 280 -8.05 -3.83 -7.68
N ASP A 281 -8.67 -5.01 -7.57
CA ASP A 281 -8.26 -6.12 -6.73
C ASP A 281 -7.74 -7.32 -7.56
N PHE A 282 -7.31 -8.37 -6.88
CA PHE A 282 -6.79 -9.60 -7.47
C PHE A 282 -7.32 -10.82 -6.71
N ASP A 283 -7.19 -12.02 -7.29
CA ASP A 283 -7.46 -13.26 -6.59
C ASP A 283 -6.18 -13.77 -5.92
N PRO A 284 -6.13 -13.95 -4.58
CA PRO A 284 -4.96 -14.52 -3.89
C PRO A 284 -4.64 -15.96 -4.33
N ASN A 285 -5.62 -16.72 -4.86
CA ASN A 285 -5.38 -18.04 -5.42
C ASN A 285 -4.59 -17.99 -6.74
N ASP A 286 -4.68 -16.86 -7.47
CA ASP A 286 -3.94 -16.59 -8.70
C ASP A 286 -3.32 -15.18 -8.63
N ARG A 287 -2.45 -15.01 -7.66
CA ARG A 287 -1.89 -13.70 -7.35
C ARG A 287 -0.94 -13.20 -8.46
N PRO A 288 -1.19 -12.03 -9.06
CA PRO A 288 -0.31 -11.47 -10.07
C PRO A 288 1.10 -11.21 -9.55
N LEU A 289 2.07 -11.34 -10.44
CA LEU A 289 3.45 -10.92 -10.13
C LEU A 289 3.55 -9.39 -10.01
N PRO A 290 4.44 -8.88 -9.17
CA PRO A 290 4.73 -7.45 -9.11
C PRO A 290 5.17 -6.92 -10.49
N PRO A 291 4.69 -5.74 -10.91
CA PRO A 291 5.10 -5.16 -12.18
C PRO A 291 6.59 -4.79 -12.12
N THR A 292 7.30 -5.06 -13.19
CA THR A 292 8.73 -4.67 -13.35
C THR A 292 8.89 -3.34 -14.07
N GLN A 293 7.83 -2.80 -14.66
CA GLN A 293 7.79 -1.53 -15.39
C GLN A 293 6.47 -0.80 -15.14
N GLY A 294 6.46 0.50 -15.36
CA GLY A 294 5.28 1.35 -15.19
C GLY A 294 5.11 1.89 -13.78
N ASP A 295 3.95 2.54 -13.53
CA ASP A 295 3.59 3.03 -12.20
C ASP A 295 3.08 1.85 -11.34
N PRO A 296 3.71 1.57 -10.18
CA PRO A 296 3.22 0.53 -9.28
C PRO A 296 1.75 0.69 -8.89
N ALA A 297 1.23 1.92 -8.87
CA ALA A 297 -0.18 2.20 -8.57
C ALA A 297 -1.15 1.71 -9.67
N ASP A 298 -0.67 1.33 -10.85
CA ASP A 298 -1.50 0.74 -11.91
C ASP A 298 -1.72 -0.77 -11.71
N SER A 299 -0.93 -1.38 -10.83
CA SER A 299 -1.03 -2.80 -10.54
C SER A 299 -2.23 -3.12 -9.62
N PRO A 300 -2.97 -4.22 -9.88
CA PRO A 300 -4.04 -4.67 -8.99
C PRO A 300 -3.54 -5.10 -7.60
N ILE A 301 -2.26 -5.40 -7.43
CA ILE A 301 -1.69 -5.73 -6.11
C ILE A 301 -1.34 -4.50 -5.26
N PHE A 302 -1.46 -3.29 -5.82
CA PHE A 302 -1.20 -2.05 -5.08
C PHE A 302 -2.35 -1.72 -4.13
N ASN A 303 -2.08 -1.76 -2.83
CA ASN A 303 -3.07 -1.45 -1.80
C ASN A 303 -3.25 0.07 -1.65
N ARG A 304 -4.26 0.63 -2.33
CA ARG A 304 -4.56 2.08 -2.30
C ARG A 304 -4.98 2.58 -0.92
N ALA A 305 -5.57 1.73 -0.10
CA ALA A 305 -6.00 2.10 1.25
C ALA A 305 -4.80 2.35 2.19
N LEU A 306 -3.67 1.68 1.92
CA LEU A 306 -2.50 1.67 2.79
C LEU A 306 -1.25 2.23 2.14
N GLN A 307 -0.87 1.75 0.93
CA GLN A 307 0.33 2.17 0.20
C GLN A 307 0.12 3.47 -0.60
N GLY A 308 -1.12 3.78 -0.92
CA GLY A 308 -1.47 5.02 -1.63
C GLY A 308 -1.27 6.24 -0.74
N VAL A 309 -0.23 7.01 -1.00
CA VAL A 309 0.12 8.23 -0.27
C VAL A 309 -0.26 9.42 -1.13
N TYR A 310 -1.32 10.12 -0.72
CA TYR A 310 -1.96 11.19 -1.50
C TYR A 310 -2.06 12.49 -0.70
N GLU A 311 -2.07 13.63 -1.39
CA GLU A 311 -2.62 14.84 -0.83
C GLU A 311 -4.13 14.65 -0.65
N LEU A 312 -4.62 14.81 0.60
CA LEU A 312 -5.98 14.42 0.98
C LEU A 312 -7.01 15.54 0.76
N GLY A 313 -6.52 16.74 0.48
CA GLY A 313 -7.37 17.91 0.27
C GLY A 313 -8.14 18.33 1.52
N SER A 314 -9.31 18.91 1.33
CA SER A 314 -10.08 19.58 2.37
C SER A 314 -10.55 18.71 3.54
N VAL A 315 -10.37 17.38 3.54
CA VAL A 315 -10.60 16.55 4.74
C VAL A 315 -9.61 16.89 5.85
N MET A 316 -8.43 17.42 5.47
CA MET A 316 -7.40 17.85 6.41
C MET A 316 -7.81 19.07 7.24
N LYS A 317 -8.78 19.88 6.81
CA LYS A 317 -9.24 21.10 7.53
C LYS A 317 -9.78 20.80 8.92
N ALA A 318 -10.22 19.58 9.19
CA ALA A 318 -10.68 19.16 10.49
C ALA A 318 -9.59 19.30 11.58
N PHE A 319 -8.32 19.06 11.23
CA PHE A 319 -7.22 19.04 12.20
C PHE A 319 -6.80 20.43 12.68
N PRO A 320 -6.54 21.45 11.84
CA PRO A 320 -6.25 22.80 12.32
C PRO A 320 -7.42 23.42 13.08
N VAL A 321 -8.66 23.09 12.71
CA VAL A 321 -9.84 23.55 13.47
C VAL A 321 -9.87 22.88 14.84
N ALA A 322 -9.69 21.56 14.93
CA ALA A 322 -9.63 20.85 16.20
C ALA A 322 -8.50 21.37 17.09
N GLN A 323 -7.32 21.63 16.52
CA GLN A 323 -6.18 22.16 17.26
C GLN A 323 -6.45 23.57 17.81
N ALA A 324 -7.04 24.45 17.00
CA ALA A 324 -7.36 25.82 17.46
C ALA A 324 -8.45 25.83 18.54
N LEU A 325 -9.42 24.90 18.47
CA LEU A 325 -10.42 24.67 19.51
C LEU A 325 -9.78 24.17 20.80
N GLU A 326 -8.87 23.20 20.70
CA GLU A 326 -8.15 22.62 21.85
C GLU A 326 -7.30 23.66 22.58
N LEU A 327 -6.63 24.52 21.83
CA LEU A 327 -5.83 25.62 22.38
C LEU A 327 -6.67 26.79 22.88
N GLY A 328 -8.00 26.74 22.75
CA GLY A 328 -8.88 27.84 23.16
C GLY A 328 -8.75 29.13 22.34
N LEU A 329 -8.07 29.06 21.18
CA LEU A 329 -7.87 30.21 20.30
C LEU A 329 -9.16 30.62 19.59
N VAL A 330 -10.03 29.67 19.37
CA VAL A 330 -11.36 29.85 18.75
C VAL A 330 -12.39 28.98 19.43
N ASN A 331 -13.67 29.29 19.20
CA ASN A 331 -14.82 28.41 19.45
C ASN A 331 -15.63 28.25 18.16
N PRO A 332 -16.62 27.34 18.09
CA PRO A 332 -17.39 27.11 16.88
C PRO A 332 -18.08 28.34 16.27
N GLN A 333 -18.41 29.34 17.09
CA GLN A 333 -19.08 30.60 16.72
C GLN A 333 -18.11 31.74 16.42
N THR A 334 -16.82 31.60 16.74
CA THR A 334 -15.80 32.63 16.48
C THR A 334 -15.80 33.03 15.01
N ILE A 335 -15.91 34.32 14.75
CA ILE A 335 -15.95 34.86 13.36
C ILE A 335 -14.52 34.98 12.84
N ILE A 336 -14.30 34.38 11.69
CA ILE A 336 -13.05 34.38 10.96
C ILE A 336 -13.21 35.27 9.72
N ASN A 337 -12.21 36.12 9.46
CA ASN A 337 -12.16 36.91 8.23
C ASN A 337 -11.85 35.99 7.04
N THR A 338 -12.79 35.88 6.10
CA THR A 338 -12.69 35.05 4.89
C THR A 338 -12.67 35.88 3.61
N THR A 339 -12.29 37.17 3.71
CA THR A 339 -12.16 38.05 2.53
C THR A 339 -11.19 37.46 1.52
N SER A 340 -11.68 37.24 0.29
CA SER A 340 -10.94 36.68 -0.84
C SER A 340 -10.49 37.79 -1.81
N PRO A 341 -9.26 37.72 -2.37
CA PRO A 341 -8.18 36.77 -2.09
C PRO A 341 -7.37 37.14 -0.85
N MET A 342 -6.75 36.14 -0.21
CA MET A 342 -5.82 36.37 0.90
C MET A 342 -4.38 36.29 0.42
N LYS A 343 -3.58 37.31 0.73
CA LYS A 343 -2.13 37.31 0.47
C LYS A 343 -1.37 36.64 1.62
N LEU A 344 -0.41 35.75 1.26
CA LEU A 344 0.51 35.11 2.19
C LEU A 344 1.93 35.17 1.61
N GLY A 345 2.66 36.24 1.94
CA GLY A 345 3.91 36.57 1.27
C GLY A 345 3.70 36.76 -0.24
N ARG A 346 4.43 36.00 -1.05
CA ARG A 346 4.28 35.97 -2.53
C ARG A 346 3.13 35.09 -3.03
N PHE A 347 2.51 34.31 -2.15
CA PHE A 347 1.44 33.39 -2.51
C PHE A 347 0.06 34.03 -2.30
N THR A 348 -0.93 33.52 -3.01
CA THR A 348 -2.31 33.96 -2.89
C THR A 348 -3.20 32.76 -2.61
N VAL A 349 -3.88 32.77 -1.46
CA VAL A 349 -4.88 31.78 -1.10
C VAL A 349 -6.24 32.25 -1.58
N ARG A 350 -6.99 31.35 -2.21
CA ARG A 350 -8.34 31.60 -2.72
C ARG A 350 -9.29 30.48 -2.26
N ASP A 351 -10.52 30.86 -2.04
CA ASP A 351 -11.62 29.92 -1.88
C ASP A 351 -12.20 29.52 -3.23
N PHE A 352 -12.90 28.38 -3.28
CA PHE A 352 -13.58 27.91 -4.49
C PHE A 352 -14.66 28.90 -4.97
N ARG A 353 -15.30 29.59 -4.02
CA ARG A 353 -16.28 30.67 -4.25
C ARG A 353 -16.00 31.82 -3.28
N ASN A 354 -16.56 32.98 -3.55
CA ASN A 354 -16.59 34.06 -2.58
C ASN A 354 -17.64 33.74 -1.50
N TYR A 355 -17.19 33.46 -0.29
CA TYR A 355 -18.05 33.12 0.86
C TYR A 355 -18.39 34.32 1.74
N GLY A 356 -18.02 35.53 1.32
CA GLY A 356 -18.17 36.78 2.09
C GLY A 356 -17.00 37.01 3.07
N PRO A 357 -16.98 38.18 3.71
CA PRO A 357 -15.83 38.59 4.53
C PRO A 357 -15.80 37.95 5.91
N ALA A 358 -16.91 37.40 6.42
CA ALA A 358 -17.04 36.93 7.79
C ALA A 358 -17.79 35.60 7.83
N ASN A 359 -17.15 34.58 8.41
CA ASN A 359 -17.75 33.27 8.58
C ASN A 359 -17.39 32.73 9.96
N SER A 360 -18.32 32.06 10.65
CA SER A 360 -18.00 31.32 11.87
C SER A 360 -17.04 30.17 11.59
N VAL A 361 -16.32 29.68 12.59
CA VAL A 361 -15.47 28.48 12.48
C VAL A 361 -16.28 27.31 11.93
N THR A 362 -17.52 27.14 12.37
CA THR A 362 -18.44 26.13 11.81
C THR A 362 -18.69 26.37 10.33
N ASP A 363 -18.95 27.59 9.90
CA ASP A 363 -19.21 27.91 8.48
C ASP A 363 -17.94 27.82 7.62
N VAL A 364 -16.75 28.08 8.17
CA VAL A 364 -15.47 27.79 7.51
C VAL A 364 -15.38 26.32 7.11
N MET A 365 -15.80 25.42 8.01
CA MET A 365 -15.83 23.99 7.76
C MET A 365 -16.94 23.57 6.78
N VAL A 366 -18.16 24.07 6.96
CA VAL A 366 -19.34 23.80 6.11
C VAL A 366 -19.09 24.24 4.67
N LYS A 367 -18.59 25.47 4.49
CA LYS A 367 -18.26 26.06 3.18
C LYS A 367 -16.91 25.59 2.64
N SER A 368 -16.11 24.91 3.47
CA SER A 368 -14.77 24.43 3.14
C SER A 368 -13.80 25.57 2.72
N SER A 369 -13.79 26.68 3.47
CA SER A 369 -12.95 27.84 3.16
C SER A 369 -11.46 27.55 3.40
N ASN A 370 -10.63 27.71 2.36
CA ASN A 370 -9.16 27.68 2.46
C ASN A 370 -8.62 28.87 3.23
N ILE A 371 -9.20 30.06 2.96
CA ILE A 371 -8.82 31.30 3.61
C ILE A 371 -9.11 31.22 5.10
N GLY A 372 -10.33 30.79 5.46
CA GLY A 372 -10.73 30.64 6.85
C GLY A 372 -9.81 29.68 7.62
N THR A 373 -9.49 28.54 7.05
CA THR A 373 -8.60 27.56 7.68
C THR A 373 -7.17 28.08 7.77
N THR A 374 -6.68 28.80 6.74
CA THR A 374 -5.37 29.46 6.80
C THR A 374 -5.29 30.48 7.92
N ARG A 375 -6.34 31.29 8.12
CA ARG A 375 -6.40 32.26 9.22
C ARG A 375 -6.41 31.58 10.60
N ILE A 376 -7.09 30.45 10.71
CA ILE A 376 -7.13 29.66 11.95
C ILE A 376 -5.72 29.12 12.26
N ILE A 377 -5.05 28.49 11.27
CA ILE A 377 -3.74 27.89 11.53
C ILE A 377 -2.64 28.94 11.77
N GLN A 378 -2.77 30.14 11.22
CA GLN A 378 -1.85 31.23 11.54
C GLN A 378 -1.87 31.61 13.03
N GLN A 379 -3.01 31.45 13.72
CA GLN A 379 -3.10 31.68 15.17
C GLN A 379 -2.42 30.57 15.96
N VAL A 380 -2.42 29.34 15.43
CA VAL A 380 -1.77 28.16 16.04
C VAL A 380 -0.25 28.24 15.88
N GLY A 381 0.21 28.53 14.67
CA GLY A 381 1.62 28.57 14.28
C GLY A 381 2.17 27.22 13.81
N ALA A 382 3.19 27.31 12.94
CA ALA A 382 3.73 26.16 12.19
C ALA A 382 4.29 25.05 13.10
N VAL A 383 5.04 25.40 14.14
CA VAL A 383 5.67 24.44 15.07
C VAL A 383 4.63 23.61 15.82
N ARG A 384 3.56 24.27 16.31
CA ARG A 384 2.50 23.57 17.03
C ARG A 384 1.69 22.67 16.09
N GLN A 385 1.48 23.10 14.84
CA GLN A 385 0.79 22.29 13.83
C GLN A 385 1.56 21.02 13.55
N GLU A 386 2.87 21.10 13.34
CA GLU A 386 3.72 19.93 13.07
C GLU A 386 3.64 18.92 14.22
N ALA A 387 3.82 19.39 15.46
CA ALA A 387 3.72 18.55 16.65
C ALA A 387 2.34 17.87 16.76
N PHE A 388 1.26 18.62 16.55
CA PHE A 388 -0.10 18.08 16.60
C PHE A 388 -0.37 17.03 15.53
N LEU A 389 0.06 17.26 14.28
CA LEU A 389 -0.10 16.29 13.22
C LEU A 389 0.72 15.01 13.45
N LYS A 390 1.85 15.12 14.14
CA LYS A 390 2.61 13.95 14.60
C LYS A 390 1.83 13.15 15.65
N GLU A 391 1.26 13.81 16.63
CA GLU A 391 0.42 13.15 17.64
C GLU A 391 -0.83 12.52 17.03
N MET A 392 -1.41 13.13 16.00
CA MET A 392 -2.51 12.57 15.20
C MET A 392 -2.07 11.40 14.29
N GLY A 393 -0.78 11.10 14.17
CA GLY A 393 -0.23 9.98 13.43
C GLY A 393 0.04 10.24 11.94
N PHE A 394 0.01 11.49 11.47
CA PHE A 394 0.23 11.81 10.04
C PHE A 394 1.70 11.84 9.61
N LEU A 395 2.66 11.82 10.52
CA LEU A 395 4.07 11.99 10.15
C LEU A 395 4.89 10.70 10.21
N ASP A 396 4.32 9.63 10.75
CA ASP A 396 4.95 8.32 10.89
C ASP A 396 4.16 7.26 10.11
N PRO A 397 4.77 6.14 9.70
CA PRO A 397 4.03 5.00 9.12
C PRO A 397 2.95 4.49 10.07
N THR A 398 1.86 3.94 9.52
CA THR A 398 0.84 3.28 10.34
C THR A 398 1.36 1.95 10.89
N ASN A 399 1.09 1.67 12.16
CA ASN A 399 1.43 0.38 12.77
C ASN A 399 0.30 -0.64 12.57
N LEU A 400 -0.03 -0.93 11.33
CA LEU A 400 -0.97 -1.99 10.98
C LEU A 400 -0.17 -3.29 10.73
N GLU A 401 -0.75 -4.44 11.06
CA GLU A 401 -0.11 -5.76 10.93
C GLU A 401 -0.02 -6.22 9.47
N LEU A 402 0.53 -5.34 8.61
CA LEU A 402 0.83 -5.60 7.21
C LEU A 402 2.23 -5.09 6.90
N ILE A 403 3.01 -5.87 6.17
CA ILE A 403 4.36 -5.43 5.77
C ILE A 403 4.33 -4.19 4.87
N GLU A 404 3.24 -3.99 4.14
CA GLU A 404 2.98 -2.85 3.28
C GLU A 404 2.84 -1.54 4.09
N ALA A 405 2.37 -1.62 5.35
CA ALA A 405 2.19 -0.47 6.23
C ALA A 405 3.51 0.24 6.54
N ALA A 406 4.55 -0.52 6.87
CA ALA A 406 5.87 0.02 7.19
C ALA A 406 6.54 0.75 6.00
N ARG A 407 6.13 0.43 4.78
CA ARG A 407 6.63 1.03 3.54
C ARG A 407 5.86 2.28 3.12
N ALA A 408 4.65 2.46 3.62
CA ALA A 408 3.75 3.58 3.30
C ALA A 408 4.07 4.80 4.17
N ARG A 409 5.21 5.43 3.91
CA ARG A 409 5.65 6.61 4.65
C ARG A 409 4.95 7.87 4.13
N PRO A 410 4.38 8.71 4.99
CA PRO A 410 3.85 10.01 4.61
C PRO A 410 4.92 10.88 3.95
N LEU A 411 4.50 11.69 2.98
CA LEU A 411 5.37 12.70 2.38
C LEU A 411 5.13 14.03 3.07
N VAL A 412 6.13 14.48 3.80
CA VAL A 412 6.08 15.69 4.63
C VAL A 412 6.96 16.79 4.06
N PRO A 413 6.65 18.07 4.31
CA PRO A 413 7.52 19.17 3.91
C PRO A 413 8.90 19.03 4.54
N LYS A 414 9.97 19.21 3.76
CA LYS A 414 11.36 19.19 4.29
C LYS A 414 11.61 20.26 5.35
N ARG A 415 10.87 21.35 5.29
CA ARG A 415 10.91 22.47 6.23
C ARG A 415 9.49 22.94 6.50
N TRP A 416 9.09 22.97 7.77
CA TRP A 416 7.76 23.42 8.18
C TRP A 416 7.74 24.92 8.35
N SER A 417 7.44 25.68 7.28
CA SER A 417 7.31 27.14 7.30
C SER A 417 5.84 27.56 7.39
N ASP A 418 5.58 28.84 7.65
CA ASP A 418 4.21 29.39 7.68
C ASP A 418 3.45 29.15 6.38
N VAL A 419 4.14 29.18 5.24
CA VAL A 419 3.52 28.87 3.93
C VAL A 419 3.14 27.40 3.85
N HIS A 420 4.03 26.49 4.25
CA HIS A 420 3.73 25.07 4.29
C HIS A 420 2.62 24.77 5.32
N SER A 421 2.68 25.40 6.49
CA SER A 421 1.62 25.30 7.50
C SER A 421 0.25 25.69 6.93
N ALA A 422 0.20 26.79 6.20
CA ALA A 422 -1.02 27.23 5.52
C ALA A 422 -1.51 26.21 4.50
N THR A 423 -0.64 25.70 3.61
CA THR A 423 -1.04 24.73 2.57
C THR A 423 -1.47 23.39 3.17
N VAL A 424 -0.75 22.89 4.17
CA VAL A 424 -1.10 21.65 4.90
C VAL A 424 -2.46 21.81 5.61
N SER A 425 -2.80 23.00 6.09
CA SER A 425 -4.08 23.23 6.77
C SER A 425 -5.31 22.95 5.93
N TYR A 426 -5.21 23.06 4.60
CA TYR A 426 -6.30 22.72 3.67
C TYR A 426 -5.98 21.53 2.76
N GLY A 427 -4.92 20.76 3.08
CA GLY A 427 -4.65 19.43 2.55
C GLY A 427 -3.73 19.36 1.35
N HIS A 428 -2.80 20.32 1.19
CA HIS A 428 -1.75 20.33 0.18
C HIS A 428 -0.36 20.37 0.84
N GLY A 429 0.63 19.77 0.21
CA GLY A 429 2.01 19.77 0.71
C GLY A 429 2.31 18.74 1.82
N LEU A 430 1.31 17.98 2.25
CA LEU A 430 1.43 16.78 3.07
C LEU A 430 0.65 15.66 2.37
N SER A 431 1.29 14.52 2.14
CA SER A 431 0.61 13.34 1.59
C SER A 431 0.61 12.22 2.63
N ALA A 432 -0.54 11.56 2.78
CA ALA A 432 -0.72 10.45 3.70
C ALA A 432 -1.70 9.42 3.11
N SER A 433 -1.73 8.21 3.67
CA SER A 433 -2.66 7.19 3.19
C SER A 433 -4.06 7.36 3.77
N PRO A 434 -5.09 6.76 3.13
CA PRO A 434 -6.43 6.68 3.71
C PRO A 434 -6.46 6.06 5.11
N MET A 435 -5.54 5.16 5.44
CA MET A 435 -5.44 4.57 6.78
C MET A 435 -5.00 5.58 7.85
N HIS A 436 -4.03 6.46 7.54
CA HIS A 436 -3.67 7.57 8.43
C HIS A 436 -4.89 8.45 8.71
N LEU A 437 -5.65 8.75 7.67
CA LEU A 437 -6.86 9.57 7.78
C LEU A 437 -7.92 8.89 8.66
N ALA A 438 -8.12 7.57 8.53
CA ALA A 438 -9.05 6.80 9.35
C ALA A 438 -8.70 6.86 10.84
N ALA A 439 -7.44 6.61 11.19
CA ALA A 439 -6.95 6.66 12.57
C ALA A 439 -7.09 8.07 13.18
N ALA A 440 -6.73 9.09 12.42
CA ALA A 440 -6.84 10.48 12.86
C ALA A 440 -8.29 10.94 13.04
N TYR A 441 -9.20 10.54 12.14
CA TYR A 441 -10.64 10.84 12.30
C TYR A 441 -11.25 10.09 13.48
N ALA A 442 -10.82 8.85 13.75
CA ALA A 442 -11.24 8.13 14.95
C ALA A 442 -10.85 8.90 16.21
N THR A 443 -9.61 9.39 16.29
CA THR A 443 -9.14 10.24 17.39
C THR A 443 -9.97 11.52 17.54
N LEU A 444 -10.38 12.15 16.43
CA LEU A 444 -11.22 13.35 16.49
C LEU A 444 -12.60 13.11 17.12
N VAL A 445 -13.19 11.93 16.91
CA VAL A 445 -14.61 11.71 17.26
C VAL A 445 -14.83 10.82 18.48
N ASN A 446 -13.82 10.07 18.96
CA ASN A 446 -13.96 9.09 20.04
C ASN A 446 -13.81 9.66 21.47
N GLY A 447 -13.75 10.95 21.60
CA GLY A 447 -13.46 11.65 22.85
C GLY A 447 -12.01 12.14 22.95
N GLY A 448 -11.26 12.08 21.84
CA GLY A 448 -9.92 12.63 21.70
C GLY A 448 -8.77 11.68 22.01
N TYR A 449 -9.02 10.39 22.13
CA TYR A 449 -8.00 9.39 22.43
C TYR A 449 -7.36 8.87 21.15
N ARG A 450 -6.03 8.77 21.14
CA ARG A 450 -5.30 8.22 20.01
C ARG A 450 -5.71 6.78 19.74
N VAL A 451 -6.01 6.47 18.49
CA VAL A 451 -6.37 5.13 18.04
C VAL A 451 -5.28 4.56 17.17
N GLN A 452 -4.95 3.31 17.40
CA GLN A 452 -4.01 2.56 16.56
C GLN A 452 -4.79 1.54 15.75
N PRO A 453 -4.74 1.60 14.41
CA PRO A 453 -5.42 0.61 13.57
C PRO A 453 -4.87 -0.80 13.83
N THR A 454 -5.76 -1.79 13.83
CA THR A 454 -5.40 -3.21 13.94
C THR A 454 -6.29 -4.07 13.07
N LEU A 455 -5.72 -5.11 12.48
CA LEU A 455 -6.42 -6.17 11.76
C LEU A 455 -6.69 -7.39 12.65
N ILE A 456 -6.17 -7.40 13.86
CA ILE A 456 -6.38 -8.51 14.80
C ILE A 456 -7.60 -8.22 15.65
N LYS A 457 -8.53 -9.19 15.70
CA LYS A 457 -9.69 -9.09 16.59
C LYS A 457 -9.24 -8.91 18.03
N GLN A 458 -9.74 -7.85 18.67
CA GLN A 458 -9.48 -7.56 20.06
C GLN A 458 -10.46 -8.35 20.95
N GLU A 459 -9.95 -8.91 22.03
CA GLU A 459 -10.75 -9.63 23.04
C GLU A 459 -10.81 -8.78 24.32
N GLY A 460 -12.02 -8.64 24.88
CA GLY A 460 -12.23 -7.88 26.11
C GLY A 460 -12.22 -6.35 25.91
N GLU A 461 -12.02 -5.61 27.01
CA GLU A 461 -11.92 -4.16 26.97
C GLU A 461 -10.56 -3.70 26.42
N VAL A 462 -10.62 -2.92 25.34
CA VAL A 462 -9.42 -2.30 24.76
C VAL A 462 -9.05 -1.05 25.57
N PRO A 463 -7.83 -0.96 26.11
CA PRO A 463 -7.38 0.24 26.81
C PRO A 463 -7.42 1.46 25.90
N ARG A 464 -7.91 2.59 26.39
CA ARG A 464 -7.89 3.85 25.66
C ARG A 464 -6.45 4.29 25.43
N GLY A 465 -6.16 4.79 24.23
CA GLY A 465 -4.86 5.37 23.92
C GLY A 465 -4.60 6.69 24.68
N ALA A 466 -3.46 7.31 24.41
CA ALA A 466 -3.13 8.63 24.98
C ALA A 466 -4.13 9.70 24.51
N PRO A 467 -4.55 10.63 25.37
CA PRO A 467 -5.38 11.75 24.96
C PRO A 467 -4.56 12.71 24.08
N VAL A 468 -5.10 13.09 22.93
CA VAL A 468 -4.52 14.06 21.98
C VAL A 468 -5.29 15.37 22.00
N ILE A 469 -6.61 15.29 22.14
CA ILE A 469 -7.51 16.42 22.35
C ILE A 469 -8.48 16.12 23.48
N SER A 470 -9.00 17.16 24.10
CA SER A 470 -10.02 17.04 25.15
C SER A 470 -11.33 16.48 24.60
N ARG A 471 -12.12 15.84 25.47
CA ARG A 471 -13.47 15.40 25.14
C ARG A 471 -14.32 16.57 24.63
N ARG A 472 -14.17 17.75 25.23
CA ARG A 472 -14.88 18.98 24.80
C ARG A 472 -14.60 19.30 23.34
N THR A 473 -13.32 19.28 22.93
CA THR A 473 -12.93 19.53 21.54
C THR A 473 -13.49 18.46 20.61
N SER A 474 -13.41 17.19 21.01
CA SER A 474 -13.99 16.08 20.26
C SER A 474 -15.51 16.27 20.05
N ASP A 475 -16.25 16.65 21.10
CA ASP A 475 -17.71 16.89 21.03
C ASP A 475 -18.02 18.07 20.09
N GLN A 476 -17.24 19.17 20.16
CA GLN A 476 -17.37 20.30 19.23
C GLN A 476 -17.05 19.89 17.78
N MET A 477 -16.05 19.08 17.56
CA MET A 477 -15.72 18.58 16.22
C MET A 477 -16.79 17.67 15.65
N ARG A 478 -17.41 16.83 16.48
CA ARG A 478 -18.55 15.99 16.07
C ARG A 478 -19.71 16.85 15.56
N GLU A 479 -20.05 17.90 16.30
CA GLU A 479 -21.11 18.82 15.89
C GLU A 479 -20.75 19.55 14.59
N ILE A 480 -19.53 20.08 14.48
CA ILE A 480 -19.05 20.76 13.25
C ILE A 480 -19.10 19.81 12.05
N LEU A 481 -18.61 18.56 12.19
CA LEU A 481 -18.63 17.57 11.11
C LEU A 481 -20.06 17.15 10.74
N ARG A 482 -20.99 17.14 11.71
CA ARG A 482 -22.41 16.94 11.43
C ARG A 482 -23.00 18.10 10.61
N GLN A 483 -22.66 19.36 10.96
CA GLN A 483 -23.09 20.53 10.20
C GLN A 483 -22.58 20.53 8.75
N VAL A 484 -21.39 19.99 8.49
CA VAL A 484 -20.86 19.84 7.12
C VAL A 484 -21.74 18.89 6.29
N VAL A 485 -22.27 17.84 6.89
CA VAL A 485 -23.20 16.92 6.22
C VAL A 485 -24.58 17.55 6.06
N VAL A 486 -25.12 18.20 7.08
CA VAL A 486 -26.48 18.79 7.02
C VAL A 486 -26.55 19.96 6.03
N ARG A 487 -25.55 20.86 6.03
CA ARG A 487 -25.60 22.14 5.31
C ARG A 487 -24.53 22.32 4.22
N GLY A 488 -23.54 21.42 4.18
CA GLY A 488 -22.36 21.59 3.34
C GLY A 488 -22.29 20.68 2.11
N SER A 489 -21.07 20.51 1.60
CA SER A 489 -20.77 19.72 0.40
C SER A 489 -20.97 18.20 0.56
N ALA A 490 -21.15 17.73 1.78
CA ALA A 490 -21.38 16.31 2.07
C ALA A 490 -22.87 15.95 2.23
N LYS A 491 -23.78 16.82 1.83
CA LYS A 491 -25.22 16.66 2.09
C LYS A 491 -25.81 15.32 1.63
N MET A 492 -25.32 14.76 0.52
CA MET A 492 -25.81 13.47 0.03
C MET A 492 -25.38 12.27 0.89
N THR A 493 -24.45 12.43 1.85
CA THR A 493 -24.14 11.38 2.85
C THR A 493 -25.10 11.39 4.04
N ASP A 494 -26.08 12.31 4.10
CA ASP A 494 -27.07 12.33 5.17
C ASP A 494 -28.05 11.17 5.01
N VAL A 495 -27.66 10.00 5.47
CA VAL A 495 -28.50 8.80 5.46
C VAL A 495 -29.46 8.88 6.64
N PRO A 496 -30.79 8.92 6.39
CA PRO A 496 -31.78 9.09 7.44
C PRO A 496 -31.63 8.07 8.57
N GLY A 497 -31.66 8.55 9.81
CA GLY A 497 -31.56 7.71 11.01
C GLY A 497 -30.15 7.34 11.46
N TYR A 498 -29.09 7.59 10.68
CA TYR A 498 -27.73 7.17 11.03
C TYR A 498 -26.78 8.32 11.41
N PHE A 499 -27.27 9.57 11.45
CA PHE A 499 -26.53 10.75 11.92
C PHE A 499 -25.09 10.84 11.41
N VAL A 500 -24.91 10.71 10.11
CA VAL A 500 -23.57 10.77 9.49
C VAL A 500 -22.98 12.16 9.66
N GLY A 501 -21.72 12.24 10.04
CA GLY A 501 -20.94 13.48 10.03
C GLY A 501 -19.61 13.25 9.32
N GLY A 502 -19.07 14.28 8.68
CA GLY A 502 -17.82 14.10 7.94
C GLY A 502 -17.44 15.30 7.09
N LYS A 503 -16.39 15.12 6.29
CA LYS A 503 -15.82 16.15 5.44
C LYS A 503 -15.46 15.61 4.07
N THR A 504 -15.71 16.39 3.04
CA THR A 504 -15.24 16.14 1.68
C THR A 504 -13.83 16.69 1.47
N GLY A 505 -13.04 16.01 0.68
CA GLY A 505 -11.74 16.46 0.19
C GLY A 505 -11.62 16.23 -1.30
N THR A 506 -11.07 17.20 -2.02
CA THR A 506 -10.68 17.05 -3.41
C THR A 506 -9.29 17.68 -3.54
N ALA A 507 -8.35 16.92 -4.04
CA ALA A 507 -6.99 17.38 -4.28
C ALA A 507 -6.58 17.04 -5.71
N ASP A 508 -5.96 18.00 -6.40
CA ASP A 508 -5.37 17.74 -7.71
C ASP A 508 -4.19 16.79 -7.58
N LYS A 509 -4.04 15.84 -8.50
CA LYS A 509 -2.91 14.90 -8.50
C LYS A 509 -1.63 15.58 -8.94
N GLN A 510 -0.55 15.27 -8.23
CA GLN A 510 0.78 15.75 -8.59
C GLN A 510 1.30 15.04 -9.84
N LYS A 511 2.02 15.78 -10.69
CA LYS A 511 2.72 15.21 -11.84
C LYS A 511 4.10 14.68 -11.41
N PRO A 512 4.59 13.61 -12.02
CA PRO A 512 5.96 13.12 -11.78
C PRO A 512 7.05 14.17 -12.07
N THR A 513 6.76 15.09 -13.00
CA THR A 513 7.64 16.20 -13.41
C THR A 513 7.49 17.46 -12.55
N GLY A 514 6.67 17.40 -11.49
CA GLY A 514 6.30 18.56 -10.68
C GLY A 514 5.06 19.30 -11.16
N GLY A 515 4.42 20.03 -10.23
CA GLY A 515 3.12 20.68 -10.47
C GLY A 515 1.95 19.70 -10.43
N TYR A 516 0.77 20.17 -10.84
CA TYR A 516 -0.48 19.43 -10.73
C TYR A 516 -1.12 19.19 -12.10
N TYR A 517 -1.87 18.10 -12.21
CA TYR A 517 -2.79 17.89 -13.33
C TYR A 517 -4.00 18.81 -13.15
N LYS A 518 -4.58 19.27 -14.26
CA LYS A 518 -5.76 20.15 -14.24
C LYS A 518 -7.09 19.38 -14.16
N ASP A 519 -7.06 18.10 -14.52
CA ASP A 519 -8.23 17.26 -14.77
C ASP A 519 -8.21 15.94 -14.00
N LYS A 520 -7.16 15.69 -13.19
CA LYS A 520 -6.99 14.48 -12.41
C LYS A 520 -6.99 14.81 -10.92
N VAL A 521 -7.92 14.23 -10.20
CA VAL A 521 -8.10 14.50 -8.77
C VAL A 521 -8.16 13.23 -7.95
N MET A 522 -7.78 13.35 -6.66
CA MET A 522 -8.20 12.44 -5.61
C MET A 522 -9.44 13.00 -4.94
N ALA A 523 -10.53 12.26 -4.96
CA ALA A 523 -11.78 12.64 -4.31
C ALA A 523 -12.00 11.79 -3.06
N ASN A 524 -12.09 12.44 -1.90
CA ASN A 524 -12.14 11.79 -0.60
C ASN A 524 -13.39 12.19 0.18
N PHE A 525 -13.97 11.25 0.90
CA PHE A 525 -14.85 11.50 2.03
C PHE A 525 -14.26 10.84 3.27
N ALA A 526 -14.23 11.59 4.37
CA ALA A 526 -13.86 11.09 5.69
C ALA A 526 -14.93 11.48 6.70
N GLY A 527 -15.45 10.51 7.43
CA GLY A 527 -16.52 10.76 8.37
C GLY A 527 -16.73 9.62 9.37
N ALA A 528 -17.73 9.80 10.21
CA ALA A 528 -18.11 8.81 11.22
C ALA A 528 -19.63 8.74 11.35
N PHE A 529 -20.09 7.63 11.88
CA PHE A 529 -21.52 7.38 12.19
C PHE A 529 -21.68 6.32 13.29
N PRO A 530 -22.78 6.41 14.08
CA PRO A 530 -23.63 7.58 14.24
C PRO A 530 -22.89 8.67 15.02
N MET A 531 -23.04 9.95 14.62
CA MET A 531 -22.20 11.03 15.17
C MET A 531 -22.56 11.42 16.62
N ASN A 532 -23.78 11.09 17.07
CA ASN A 532 -24.22 11.26 18.46
C ASN A 532 -23.51 10.28 19.42
N ASP A 533 -23.12 9.10 18.95
CA ASP A 533 -22.28 8.11 19.66
C ASP A 533 -21.36 7.40 18.67
N PRO A 534 -20.23 8.03 18.26
CA PRO A 534 -19.40 7.53 17.17
C PRO A 534 -18.86 6.13 17.45
N ARG A 535 -19.26 5.19 16.59
CA ARG A 535 -18.76 3.82 16.62
C ARG A 535 -17.85 3.53 15.46
N TYR A 536 -18.18 4.05 14.28
CA TYR A 536 -17.48 3.71 13.05
C TYR A 536 -16.98 4.96 12.34
N VAL A 537 -15.72 4.88 11.90
CA VAL A 537 -15.12 5.82 10.96
C VAL A 537 -15.10 5.18 9.58
N ILE A 538 -15.51 5.94 8.58
CA ILE A 538 -15.50 5.54 7.19
C ILE A 538 -14.67 6.51 6.35
N ILE A 539 -13.77 5.95 5.55
CA ILE A 539 -13.02 6.67 4.52
C ILE A 539 -13.41 6.07 3.17
N VAL A 540 -13.72 6.94 2.21
CA VAL A 540 -13.89 6.57 0.80
C VAL A 540 -13.03 7.49 -0.04
N SER A 541 -12.13 6.90 -0.83
CA SER A 541 -11.21 7.59 -1.71
C SER A 541 -11.39 7.07 -3.14
N LEU A 542 -11.58 7.96 -4.09
CA LEU A 542 -11.68 7.65 -5.51
C LEU A 542 -10.53 8.33 -6.27
N ASP A 543 -9.82 7.57 -7.06
CA ASP A 543 -8.69 8.01 -7.87
C ASP A 543 -9.17 8.36 -9.28
N GLU A 544 -9.04 9.62 -9.66
CA GLU A 544 -9.43 10.19 -10.96
C GLU A 544 -10.94 9.98 -11.31
N PRO A 545 -11.89 10.14 -10.36
CA PRO A 545 -13.30 9.94 -10.69
C PRO A 545 -13.85 11.05 -11.56
N VAL A 546 -14.78 10.69 -12.44
CA VAL A 546 -15.50 11.62 -13.31
C VAL A 546 -16.98 11.25 -13.34
N GLU A 547 -17.84 12.12 -12.79
CA GLU A 547 -19.28 12.02 -12.91
C GLU A 547 -19.71 12.70 -14.22
N THR A 548 -20.42 11.99 -15.10
CA THR A 548 -20.75 12.39 -16.46
C THR A 548 -22.26 12.39 -16.76
N SER A 549 -23.11 12.23 -15.76
CA SER A 549 -24.58 12.21 -15.96
C SER A 549 -25.17 13.59 -16.29
N GLY A 550 -24.42 14.67 -16.03
CA GLY A 550 -24.82 16.03 -16.33
C GLY A 550 -24.21 16.55 -17.63
N THR A 551 -24.49 17.81 -17.99
CA THR A 551 -23.93 18.49 -19.16
C THR A 551 -22.44 18.79 -19.04
N GLU A 552 -21.92 18.87 -17.82
CA GLU A 552 -20.52 19.09 -17.52
C GLU A 552 -19.95 17.98 -16.64
N ALA A 553 -18.72 17.57 -16.90
CA ALA A 553 -18.02 16.57 -16.13
C ALA A 553 -17.68 17.09 -14.71
N ARG A 554 -18.11 16.37 -13.68
CA ARG A 554 -17.91 16.72 -12.27
C ARG A 554 -16.92 15.76 -11.63
N ARG A 555 -15.88 16.30 -10.98
CA ARG A 555 -14.81 15.51 -10.37
C ARG A 555 -14.69 15.67 -8.86
N THR A 556 -15.39 16.68 -8.29
CA THR A 556 -15.29 16.94 -6.85
C THR A 556 -15.96 15.86 -6.02
N ALA A 557 -15.43 15.64 -4.80
CA ALA A 557 -15.89 14.59 -3.90
C ALA A 557 -17.40 14.67 -3.58
N GLY A 558 -17.97 15.87 -3.58
CA GLY A 558 -19.43 16.06 -3.37
C GLY A 558 -20.30 15.34 -4.40
N TRP A 559 -19.79 15.16 -5.62
CA TRP A 559 -20.48 14.50 -6.73
C TRP A 559 -20.00 13.05 -6.96
N THR A 560 -18.94 12.66 -6.33
CA THR A 560 -18.28 11.36 -6.57
C THR A 560 -18.20 10.51 -5.30
N ALA A 561 -17.27 10.78 -4.39
CA ALA A 561 -17.08 9.96 -3.18
C ALA A 561 -18.28 10.03 -2.22
N VAL A 562 -18.99 11.16 -2.15
CA VAL A 562 -20.13 11.37 -1.25
C VAL A 562 -21.31 10.43 -1.54
N PRO A 563 -21.85 10.34 -2.78
CA PRO A 563 -22.95 9.41 -3.06
C PRO A 563 -22.55 7.95 -2.90
N VAL A 564 -21.30 7.58 -3.23
CA VAL A 564 -20.77 6.22 -2.99
C VAL A 564 -20.77 5.92 -1.48
N THR A 565 -20.30 6.86 -0.66
CA THR A 565 -20.31 6.70 0.80
C THR A 565 -21.71 6.54 1.36
N ALA A 566 -22.67 7.33 0.87
CA ALA A 566 -24.07 7.22 1.30
C ALA A 566 -24.62 5.81 1.04
N GLU A 567 -24.35 5.26 -0.15
CA GLU A 567 -24.81 3.92 -0.49
C GLU A 567 -24.10 2.83 0.34
N ILE A 568 -22.80 2.98 0.58
CA ILE A 568 -22.08 2.10 1.50
C ILE A 568 -22.77 2.10 2.87
N ILE A 569 -22.98 3.27 3.49
CA ILE A 569 -23.58 3.37 4.82
C ILE A 569 -24.96 2.73 4.86
N ARG A 570 -25.83 2.96 3.85
CA ARG A 570 -27.16 2.32 3.78
C ARG A 570 -27.08 0.80 3.85
N ARG A 571 -26.11 0.20 3.16
CA ARG A 571 -25.97 -1.26 3.11
C ARG A 571 -25.32 -1.85 4.34
N ILE A 572 -24.29 -1.18 4.89
CA ILE A 572 -23.54 -1.74 6.01
C ILE A 572 -24.17 -1.46 7.39
N ALA A 573 -24.91 -0.37 7.55
CA ALA A 573 -25.44 -0.02 8.87
C ALA A 573 -26.33 -1.12 9.48
N PRO A 574 -27.24 -1.77 8.74
CA PRO A 574 -27.99 -2.92 9.25
C PRO A 574 -27.08 -4.12 9.57
N LEU A 575 -26.06 -4.40 8.75
CA LEU A 575 -25.10 -5.49 8.98
C LEU A 575 -24.29 -5.29 10.27
N LEU A 576 -24.02 -4.02 10.61
CA LEU A 576 -23.36 -3.61 11.85
C LEU A 576 -24.30 -3.59 13.07
N GLY A 577 -25.56 -4.01 12.90
CA GLY A 577 -26.56 -4.02 13.95
C GLY A 577 -27.04 -2.62 14.36
N LEU A 578 -26.77 -1.58 13.55
CA LEU A 578 -27.29 -0.25 13.80
C LEU A 578 -28.76 -0.17 13.41
N ARG A 579 -29.59 0.37 14.33
CA ARG A 579 -30.97 0.68 14.05
C ARG A 579 -31.10 2.16 13.69
N PRO A 580 -31.87 2.52 12.64
CA PRO A 580 -32.12 3.92 12.35
C PRO A 580 -32.86 4.55 13.53
N ALA A 581 -32.34 5.66 14.05
CA ALA A 581 -33.07 6.44 15.02
C ALA A 581 -34.33 7.03 14.36
N GLU A 582 -35.48 7.01 15.06
CA GLU A 582 -36.66 7.67 14.57
C GLU A 582 -36.38 9.16 14.32
N VAL A 583 -36.47 9.58 13.07
CA VAL A 583 -36.41 10.99 12.71
C VAL A 583 -37.72 11.57 13.24
N ALA A 584 -37.65 12.33 14.33
CA ALA A 584 -38.80 13.07 14.80
C ALA A 584 -39.38 13.87 13.61
N ALA A 585 -40.57 13.49 13.16
CA ALA A 585 -41.23 14.16 12.05
C ALA A 585 -41.30 15.64 12.43
N HIS A 586 -40.60 16.51 11.70
CA HIS A 586 -40.85 17.94 11.78
C HIS A 586 -42.28 18.17 11.32
N THR A 587 -43.19 18.21 12.27
CA THR A 587 -44.53 18.70 12.02
C THR A 587 -44.38 20.16 11.61
N PRO A 588 -44.70 20.55 10.38
CA PRO A 588 -44.65 21.96 10.01
C PRO A 588 -45.56 22.73 10.97
N ALA A 589 -44.98 23.72 11.63
CA ALA A 589 -45.75 24.62 12.48
C ALA A 589 -46.98 25.09 11.70
N LYS A 590 -48.19 24.76 12.19
CA LYS A 590 -49.44 25.28 11.65
C LYS A 590 -49.34 26.80 11.67
N VAL A 591 -49.21 27.40 10.52
CA VAL A 591 -49.39 28.83 10.35
C VAL A 591 -50.84 29.10 10.68
N THR A 592 -51.10 29.57 11.89
CA THR A 592 -52.40 30.07 12.29
C THR A 592 -52.62 31.38 11.54
N ALA A 593 -53.41 31.33 10.47
CA ALA A 593 -53.84 32.52 9.78
C ALA A 593 -54.66 33.37 10.76
N VAL A 594 -54.07 34.51 11.18
CA VAL A 594 -54.82 35.55 11.85
C VAL A 594 -55.75 36.18 10.80
N ARG A 595 -57.04 35.91 10.88
CA ARG A 595 -58.09 36.64 10.15
C ARG A 595 -58.30 37.99 10.87
N ASN A 596 -57.98 39.06 10.19
CA ASN A 596 -58.58 40.36 10.46
C ASN A 596 -59.95 40.46 9.75
#